data_7dac4962033614916df13feb24882018
#
_entry.id   7dac4962033614916df13feb24882018
#
_cell.length_a   1.000
_cell.length_b   1.000
_cell.length_c   1.000
_cell.angle_alpha   90.00
_cell.angle_beta   90.00
_cell.angle_gamma   90.00
#
_symmetry.space_group_name_H-M   'P 1'
#
loop_
_entity.id
_entity.type
_entity.pdbx_description
1 polymer ?
#
loop_
_entity_poly.entity_id
_entity_poly.type
_entity_poly.pdbx_seq_one_letter_code
_entity_poly.pdbx_strand_id
1 'polypeptide(L)'
;LPTPAAWEIGKTLGDQVIERYISEEGRYPESVGIVLWSGANMRSHGQCVAEFLYLLGVRPQWQHGSQRVIGLEVIPLMELKRPRIDVTARISGLFRDTMPSVMNLLDKAVLLVGELEEDEEQNYVRKHLLADSLELEAEGLTKEDAWRQAAFRIFGDEQGVYGAGVAALLEAKNWESIDDIAEVYVRWGAHAYGGKVKGKFLPQQFRKRMGSLDVTIKNEDNHETNMLSSDDYNAYHGGMIAAVRSIKGSAPRSYCGDSTDKSKVVMHSVQEEAKRIFRSEAINPKFIEGMMKHGYKGAADMANYIAHSFQWDATSAVMEDWMYEKYAEKYTFDPKVQEWLCDVNPWALQRMAEILLEADQRGLWQAKPETKAELQKIYLSVEGELEERSDEHS
;
A
#
# COMPACT_ATOMS: atom_id res chain seq x y z
N LEU A 1 -13.00 -11.66 14.35
CA LEU A 1 -12.42 -11.92 13.03
C LEU A 1 -11.12 -12.73 13.18
N PRO A 2 -10.76 -13.52 12.16
CA PRO A 2 -11.51 -13.81 10.95
C PRO A 2 -12.60 -14.83 11.15
N THR A 3 -13.58 -14.90 10.21
CA THR A 3 -14.55 -16.01 10.16
C THR A 3 -13.94 -17.27 9.53
N PRO A 4 -14.54 -18.46 9.71
CA PRO A 4 -14.04 -19.67 9.05
C PRO A 4 -13.98 -19.57 7.52
N ALA A 5 -14.96 -18.92 6.89
CA ALA A 5 -14.95 -18.70 5.44
C ALA A 5 -13.83 -17.74 4.99
N ALA A 6 -13.61 -16.67 5.75
CA ALA A 6 -12.50 -15.74 5.49
C ALA A 6 -11.12 -16.40 5.70
N TRP A 7 -11.03 -17.35 6.63
CA TRP A 7 -9.83 -18.15 6.85
C TRP A 7 -9.42 -18.94 5.60
N GLU A 8 -10.36 -19.57 4.91
CA GLU A 8 -10.06 -20.31 3.68
C GLU A 8 -9.53 -19.40 2.56
N ILE A 9 -10.13 -18.21 2.42
CA ILE A 9 -9.63 -17.21 1.44
C ILE A 9 -8.26 -16.67 1.86
N GLY A 10 -8.05 -16.38 3.13
CA GLY A 10 -6.76 -15.92 3.66
C GLY A 10 -5.64 -16.95 3.44
N LYS A 11 -5.90 -18.23 3.58
CA LYS A 11 -4.95 -19.29 3.23
C LYS A 11 -4.59 -19.27 1.75
N THR A 12 -5.61 -19.15 0.89
CA THR A 12 -5.39 -19.08 -0.56
C THR A 12 -4.53 -17.86 -0.94
N LEU A 13 -4.82 -16.69 -0.36
CA LEU A 13 -4.02 -15.48 -0.55
C LEU A 13 -2.57 -15.70 -0.12
N GLY A 14 -2.34 -16.25 1.07
CA GLY A 14 -1.01 -16.54 1.59
C GLY A 14 -0.24 -17.55 0.76
N ASP A 15 -0.88 -18.62 0.32
CA ASP A 15 -0.26 -19.61 -0.57
C ASP A 15 0.15 -18.98 -1.92
N GLN A 16 -0.69 -18.17 -2.52
CA GLN A 16 -0.39 -17.50 -3.78
C GLN A 16 0.77 -16.49 -3.65
N VAL A 17 0.88 -15.77 -2.55
CA VAL A 17 2.04 -14.89 -2.28
C VAL A 17 3.32 -15.71 -2.24
N ILE A 18 3.33 -16.80 -1.49
CA ILE A 18 4.50 -17.66 -1.32
C ILE A 18 4.88 -18.32 -2.64
N GLU A 19 3.93 -18.91 -3.33
CA GLU A 19 4.14 -19.58 -4.63
C GLU A 19 4.68 -18.62 -5.67
N ARG A 20 4.10 -17.42 -5.76
CA ARG A 20 4.57 -16.39 -6.69
C ARG A 20 5.99 -15.95 -6.36
N TYR A 21 6.27 -15.65 -5.10
CA TYR A 21 7.62 -15.24 -4.69
C TYR A 21 8.65 -16.33 -4.96
N ILE A 22 8.35 -17.59 -4.67
CA ILE A 22 9.24 -18.73 -4.99
C ILE A 22 9.48 -18.83 -6.49
N SER A 23 8.45 -18.63 -7.31
CA SER A 23 8.60 -18.68 -8.78
C SER A 23 9.48 -17.56 -9.33
N GLU A 24 9.49 -16.40 -8.67
CA GLU A 24 10.27 -15.22 -9.06
C GLU A 24 11.70 -15.22 -8.47
N GLU A 25 11.88 -15.71 -7.24
CA GLU A 25 13.13 -15.59 -6.48
C GLU A 25 13.81 -16.93 -6.13
N GLY A 26 13.13 -18.06 -6.31
CA GLY A 26 13.68 -19.39 -6.04
C GLY A 26 13.83 -19.75 -4.57
N ARG A 27 13.25 -18.98 -3.66
CA ARG A 27 13.29 -19.19 -2.20
C ARG A 27 12.00 -18.73 -1.53
N TYR A 28 11.80 -19.13 -0.28
CA TYR A 28 10.73 -18.56 0.54
C TYR A 28 11.00 -17.09 0.88
N PRO A 29 9.95 -16.23 0.96
CA PRO A 29 10.10 -14.93 1.58
C PRO A 29 10.31 -15.09 3.08
N GLU A 30 11.26 -14.37 3.66
CA GLU A 30 11.43 -14.38 5.11
C GLU A 30 10.50 -13.41 5.81
N SER A 31 10.22 -12.27 5.19
CA SER A 31 9.44 -11.19 5.79
C SER A 31 8.49 -10.55 4.79
N VAL A 32 7.24 -10.40 5.21
CA VAL A 32 6.13 -9.84 4.43
C VAL A 32 5.52 -8.65 5.16
N GLY A 33 5.36 -7.53 4.46
CA GLY A 33 4.59 -6.39 4.93
C GLY A 33 3.16 -6.43 4.37
N ILE A 34 2.16 -6.23 5.21
CA ILE A 34 0.76 -6.21 4.80
C ILE A 34 0.05 -4.96 5.28
N VAL A 35 -0.73 -4.34 4.39
CA VAL A 35 -1.60 -3.21 4.72
C VAL A 35 -2.94 -3.74 5.21
N LEU A 36 -3.37 -3.33 6.40
CA LEU A 36 -4.65 -3.73 6.99
C LEU A 36 -5.58 -2.53 7.16
N TRP A 37 -6.65 -2.51 6.37
CA TRP A 37 -7.72 -1.54 6.47
C TRP A 37 -8.96 -2.11 7.13
N SER A 38 -9.63 -1.27 7.93
CA SER A 38 -10.86 -1.65 8.63
C SER A 38 -11.99 -2.03 7.67
N GLY A 39 -12.29 -1.16 6.69
CA GLY A 39 -13.37 -1.38 5.75
C GLY A 39 -13.22 -2.69 4.96
N ALA A 40 -12.03 -2.97 4.44
CA ALA A 40 -11.73 -4.20 3.72
C ALA A 40 -11.94 -5.45 4.61
N ASN A 41 -11.46 -5.41 5.85
CA ASN A 41 -11.62 -6.53 6.78
C ASN A 41 -13.06 -6.69 7.31
N MET A 42 -13.83 -5.61 7.41
CA MET A 42 -15.26 -5.69 7.72
C MET A 42 -16.03 -6.37 6.58
N ARG A 43 -15.86 -5.91 5.34
CA ARG A 43 -16.57 -6.47 4.17
C ARG A 43 -16.18 -7.93 3.90
N SER A 44 -14.89 -8.23 3.99
CA SER A 44 -14.35 -9.57 3.74
C SER A 44 -14.40 -10.52 4.93
N HIS A 45 -14.92 -10.06 6.07
CA HIS A 45 -14.94 -10.80 7.33
C HIS A 45 -13.56 -11.25 7.83
N GLY A 46 -12.52 -10.46 7.51
CA GLY A 46 -11.16 -10.66 8.03
C GLY A 46 -10.24 -11.50 7.15
N GLN A 47 -10.37 -11.45 5.82
CA GLN A 47 -9.49 -12.19 4.91
C GLN A 47 -8.01 -11.82 5.07
N CYS A 48 -7.69 -10.52 5.17
CA CYS A 48 -6.29 -10.08 5.36
C CYS A 48 -5.76 -10.42 6.75
N VAL A 49 -6.60 -10.42 7.78
CA VAL A 49 -6.26 -10.90 9.13
C VAL A 49 -5.98 -12.40 9.09
N ALA A 50 -6.77 -13.16 8.36
CA ALA A 50 -6.54 -14.60 8.14
C ALA A 50 -5.22 -14.87 7.42
N GLU A 51 -4.91 -14.11 6.38
CA GLU A 51 -3.64 -14.23 5.66
C GLU A 51 -2.43 -13.95 6.56
N PHE A 52 -2.49 -12.91 7.38
CA PHE A 52 -1.47 -12.60 8.37
C PHE A 52 -1.20 -13.80 9.30
N LEU A 53 -2.25 -14.37 9.89
CA LEU A 53 -2.15 -15.53 10.78
C LEU A 53 -1.62 -16.76 10.04
N TYR A 54 -2.12 -17.02 8.84
CA TYR A 54 -1.70 -18.17 8.06
C TYR A 54 -0.22 -18.09 7.65
N LEU A 55 0.29 -16.94 7.27
CA LEU A 55 1.71 -16.75 6.95
C LEU A 55 2.61 -17.06 8.16
N LEU A 56 2.19 -16.67 9.37
CA LEU A 56 2.86 -17.05 10.63
C LEU A 56 2.78 -18.55 10.92
N GLY A 57 1.82 -19.27 10.32
CA GLY A 57 1.53 -20.66 10.65
C GLY A 57 0.73 -20.82 11.93
N VAL A 58 -0.25 -19.95 12.14
CA VAL A 58 -1.19 -19.97 13.28
C VAL A 58 -2.60 -19.96 12.74
N ARG A 59 -3.48 -20.79 13.31
CA ARG A 59 -4.91 -20.80 12.96
C ARG A 59 -5.78 -20.30 14.09
N PRO A 60 -6.89 -19.62 13.78
CA PRO A 60 -7.88 -19.28 14.80
C PRO A 60 -8.61 -20.53 15.32
N GLN A 61 -8.97 -20.50 16.60
CA GLN A 61 -9.92 -21.42 17.21
C GLN A 61 -11.27 -20.70 17.34
N TRP A 62 -12.33 -21.28 16.77
CA TRP A 62 -13.68 -20.72 16.85
C TRP A 62 -14.50 -21.41 17.92
N GLN A 63 -15.36 -20.63 18.58
CA GLN A 63 -16.34 -21.14 19.49
C GLN A 63 -17.31 -22.02 18.72
N HIS A 64 -17.60 -23.21 19.26
CA HIS A 64 -18.57 -24.14 18.68
C HIS A 64 -19.94 -23.45 18.46
N GLY A 65 -20.50 -23.62 17.26
CA GLY A 65 -21.80 -23.04 16.90
C GLY A 65 -21.77 -21.50 16.65
N SER A 66 -20.60 -20.88 16.66
CA SER A 66 -20.45 -19.45 16.32
C SER A 66 -19.22 -19.21 15.49
N GLN A 67 -19.11 -17.98 14.92
CA GLN A 67 -17.94 -17.54 14.17
C GLN A 67 -16.94 -16.76 15.03
N ARG A 68 -17.13 -16.74 16.34
CA ARG A 68 -16.30 -16.00 17.28
C ARG A 68 -14.97 -16.71 17.49
N VAL A 69 -13.87 -16.01 17.26
CA VAL A 69 -12.53 -16.49 17.62
C VAL A 69 -12.36 -16.43 19.14
N ILE A 70 -11.97 -17.56 19.74
CA ILE A 70 -11.75 -17.71 21.18
C ILE A 70 -10.30 -18.01 21.52
N GLY A 71 -9.46 -18.33 20.55
CA GLY A 71 -8.06 -18.67 20.75
C GLY A 71 -7.29 -18.80 19.46
N LEU A 72 -6.03 -19.15 19.63
CA LEU A 72 -5.07 -19.41 18.53
C LEU A 72 -4.45 -20.79 18.73
N GLU A 73 -4.18 -21.46 17.63
CA GLU A 73 -3.51 -22.76 17.59
C GLU A 73 -2.33 -22.68 16.63
N VAL A 74 -1.15 -23.06 17.10
CA VAL A 74 0.03 -23.20 16.25
C VAL A 74 -0.16 -24.37 15.31
N ILE A 75 -0.01 -24.13 14.01
CA ILE A 75 0.01 -25.19 13.00
C ILE A 75 1.39 -25.85 13.08
N PRO A 76 1.50 -27.17 13.35
CA PRO A 76 2.79 -27.85 13.40
C PRO A 76 3.53 -27.74 12.07
N LEU A 77 4.87 -27.63 12.09
CA LEU A 77 5.68 -27.53 10.85
C LEU A 77 5.43 -28.72 9.89
N MET A 78 5.18 -29.92 10.41
CA MET A 78 4.85 -31.09 9.59
C MET A 78 3.54 -30.93 8.82
N GLU A 79 2.58 -30.19 9.36
CA GLU A 79 1.31 -29.87 8.70
C GLU A 79 1.48 -28.66 7.79
N LEU A 80 2.20 -27.62 8.26
CA LEU A 80 2.44 -26.37 7.53
C LEU A 80 3.27 -26.60 6.25
N LYS A 81 4.22 -27.53 6.30
CA LYS A 81 5.12 -27.94 5.18
C LYS A 81 5.95 -26.80 4.58
N ARG A 82 6.20 -25.77 5.33
CA ARG A 82 7.00 -24.61 4.95
C ARG A 82 7.48 -23.86 6.20
N PRO A 83 8.47 -22.99 6.06
CA PRO A 83 8.86 -22.10 7.16
C PRO A 83 7.70 -21.18 7.59
N ARG A 84 7.75 -20.71 8.83
CA ARG A 84 6.90 -19.62 9.32
C ARG A 84 7.46 -18.30 8.79
N ILE A 85 6.59 -17.55 8.11
CA ILE A 85 6.95 -16.28 7.50
C ILE A 85 6.75 -15.17 8.54
N ASP A 86 7.70 -14.27 8.68
CA ASP A 86 7.55 -13.08 9.50
C ASP A 86 6.64 -12.06 8.81
N VAL A 87 5.67 -11.51 9.52
CA VAL A 87 4.69 -10.59 8.96
C VAL A 87 4.62 -9.31 9.78
N THR A 88 4.74 -8.17 9.13
CA THR A 88 4.54 -6.86 9.74
C THR A 88 3.33 -6.19 9.10
N ALA A 89 2.39 -5.75 9.93
CA ALA A 89 1.20 -5.03 9.49
C ALA A 89 1.38 -3.52 9.61
N ARG A 90 1.01 -2.79 8.55
CA ARG A 90 0.74 -1.37 8.59
C ARG A 90 -0.77 -1.17 8.62
N ILE A 91 -1.30 -0.83 9.78
CA ILE A 91 -2.74 -0.63 9.99
C ILE A 91 -3.14 0.82 9.68
N SER A 92 -4.38 1.03 9.25
CA SER A 92 -4.97 2.36 9.18
C SER A 92 -5.44 2.84 10.56
N GLY A 93 -5.62 4.16 10.72
CA GLY A 93 -6.18 4.74 11.93
C GLY A 93 -7.58 4.18 12.25
N LEU A 94 -8.40 3.97 11.22
CA LEU A 94 -9.72 3.36 11.40
C LEU A 94 -9.63 1.89 11.86
N PHE A 95 -8.66 1.12 11.37
CA PHE A 95 -8.42 -0.25 11.85
C PHE A 95 -8.02 -0.24 13.34
N ARG A 96 -7.11 0.65 13.73
CA ARG A 96 -6.72 0.86 15.13
C ARG A 96 -7.90 1.09 16.03
N ASP A 97 -8.83 1.96 15.61
CA ASP A 97 -9.93 2.41 16.45
C ASP A 97 -11.09 1.40 16.50
N THR A 98 -11.33 0.68 15.41
CA THR A 98 -12.49 -0.24 15.29
C THR A 98 -12.16 -1.71 15.58
N MET A 99 -10.87 -2.10 15.51
CA MET A 99 -10.45 -3.50 15.64
C MET A 99 -9.38 -3.77 16.72
N PRO A 100 -9.47 -3.17 17.93
CA PRO A 100 -8.44 -3.34 18.95
C PRO A 100 -8.26 -4.79 19.40
N SER A 101 -9.34 -5.58 19.44
CA SER A 101 -9.26 -7.00 19.77
C SER A 101 -8.54 -7.83 18.70
N VAL A 102 -8.66 -7.43 17.43
CA VAL A 102 -7.93 -8.08 16.32
C VAL A 102 -6.45 -7.73 16.40
N MET A 103 -6.08 -6.47 16.67
CA MET A 103 -4.67 -6.10 16.89
C MET A 103 -4.05 -6.94 18.00
N ASN A 104 -4.73 -7.11 19.11
CA ASN A 104 -4.25 -7.95 20.20
C ASN A 104 -4.14 -9.42 19.82
N LEU A 105 -5.04 -9.93 18.99
CA LEU A 105 -4.98 -11.29 18.47
C LEU A 105 -3.74 -11.50 17.61
N LEU A 106 -3.46 -10.57 16.70
CA LEU A 106 -2.28 -10.61 15.81
C LEU A 106 -0.98 -10.49 16.62
N ASP A 107 -0.92 -9.60 17.59
CA ASP A 107 0.22 -9.45 18.49
C ASP A 107 0.52 -10.72 19.29
N LYS A 108 -0.54 -11.36 19.84
CA LYS A 108 -0.42 -12.65 20.51
C LYS A 108 0.10 -13.75 19.58
N ALA A 109 -0.35 -13.76 18.34
CA ALA A 109 0.13 -14.74 17.36
C ALA A 109 1.62 -14.61 17.09
N VAL A 110 2.11 -13.38 16.97
CA VAL A 110 3.56 -13.09 16.77
C VAL A 110 4.37 -13.56 17.98
N LEU A 111 3.93 -13.20 19.19
CA LEU A 111 4.60 -13.63 20.42
C LEU A 111 4.62 -15.16 20.54
N LEU A 112 3.50 -15.81 20.30
CA LEU A 112 3.35 -17.27 20.36
C LEU A 112 4.33 -17.97 19.41
N VAL A 113 4.45 -17.48 18.17
CA VAL A 113 5.37 -18.04 17.17
C VAL A 113 6.84 -17.75 17.50
N GLY A 114 7.13 -16.55 17.99
CA GLY A 114 8.47 -16.15 18.38
C GLY A 114 9.07 -16.96 19.54
N GLU A 115 8.20 -17.45 20.44
CA GLU A 115 8.59 -18.26 21.60
C GLU A 115 8.78 -19.75 21.29
N LEU A 116 8.37 -20.22 20.10
CA LEU A 116 8.55 -21.62 19.72
C LEU A 116 10.04 -21.96 19.59
N GLU A 117 10.45 -23.07 20.20
CA GLU A 117 11.81 -23.61 20.08
C GLU A 117 11.97 -24.35 18.74
N GLU A 118 11.94 -23.60 17.66
CA GLU A 118 12.13 -24.08 16.30
C GLU A 118 13.41 -23.52 15.69
N ASP A 119 13.94 -24.22 14.70
CA ASP A 119 15.12 -23.77 13.94
C ASP A 119 14.84 -22.43 13.25
N GLU A 120 15.79 -21.52 13.24
CA GLU A 120 15.67 -20.19 12.63
C GLU A 120 15.34 -20.26 11.13
N GLU A 121 15.82 -21.27 10.44
CA GLU A 121 15.49 -21.52 9.03
C GLU A 121 14.06 -22.06 8.79
N GLN A 122 13.39 -22.48 9.87
CA GLN A 122 11.99 -22.93 9.86
C GLN A 122 11.03 -21.92 10.50
N ASN A 123 11.56 -20.90 11.19
CA ASN A 123 10.79 -19.88 11.89
C ASN A 123 11.47 -18.51 11.76
N TYR A 124 11.11 -17.78 10.72
CA TYR A 124 11.69 -16.46 10.44
C TYR A 124 11.25 -15.39 11.45
N VAL A 125 10.12 -15.57 12.12
CA VAL A 125 9.71 -14.68 13.21
C VAL A 125 10.72 -14.78 14.35
N ARG A 126 11.02 -16.00 14.81
CA ARG A 126 12.01 -16.25 15.85
C ARG A 126 13.40 -15.76 15.45
N LYS A 127 13.84 -16.05 14.23
CA LYS A 127 15.12 -15.58 13.66
C LYS A 127 15.30 -14.07 13.84
N HIS A 128 14.32 -13.30 13.36
CA HIS A 128 14.39 -11.84 13.43
C HIS A 128 14.24 -11.32 14.87
N LEU A 129 13.39 -11.95 15.65
CA LEU A 129 13.16 -11.58 17.04
C LEU A 129 14.40 -11.76 17.91
N LEU A 130 15.11 -12.89 17.76
CA LEU A 130 16.38 -13.15 18.44
C LEU A 130 17.45 -12.12 18.06
N ALA A 131 17.62 -11.86 16.78
CA ALA A 131 18.60 -10.90 16.30
C ALA A 131 18.32 -9.48 16.83
N ASP A 132 17.07 -9.00 16.69
CA ASP A 132 16.70 -7.66 17.12
C ASP A 132 16.73 -7.50 18.65
N SER A 133 16.34 -8.53 19.41
CA SER A 133 16.39 -8.45 20.88
C SER A 133 17.83 -8.37 21.40
N LEU A 134 18.77 -9.11 20.80
CA LEU A 134 20.19 -9.04 21.17
C LEU A 134 20.78 -7.63 20.92
N GLU A 135 20.40 -6.98 19.83
CA GLU A 135 20.85 -5.61 19.58
C GLU A 135 20.29 -4.64 20.63
N LEU A 136 18.99 -4.77 20.96
CA LEU A 136 18.35 -3.93 21.98
C LEU A 136 18.93 -4.17 23.40
N GLU A 137 19.29 -5.41 23.72
CA GLU A 137 20.03 -5.71 24.97
C GLU A 137 21.41 -5.03 25.00
N ALA A 138 22.10 -5.03 23.86
CA ALA A 138 23.40 -4.34 23.73
C ALA A 138 23.25 -2.80 23.84
N GLU A 139 22.08 -2.25 23.50
CA GLU A 139 21.72 -0.85 23.71
C GLU A 139 21.31 -0.52 25.16
N GLY A 140 21.22 -1.53 26.01
CA GLY A 140 20.98 -1.38 27.47
C GLY A 140 19.55 -1.69 27.93
N LEU A 141 18.70 -2.25 27.08
CA LEU A 141 17.38 -2.75 27.51
C LEU A 141 17.53 -4.03 28.33
N THR A 142 16.59 -4.25 29.24
CA THR A 142 16.49 -5.57 29.89
C THR A 142 16.12 -6.63 28.86
N LYS A 143 16.42 -7.88 29.11
CA LYS A 143 16.09 -8.99 28.21
C LYS A 143 14.59 -9.04 27.91
N GLU A 144 13.75 -8.80 28.92
CA GLU A 144 12.29 -8.80 28.77
C GLU A 144 11.81 -7.63 27.90
N ASP A 145 12.32 -6.42 28.17
CA ASP A 145 11.95 -5.23 27.38
C ASP A 145 12.47 -5.31 25.94
N ALA A 146 13.69 -5.82 25.74
CA ALA A 146 14.29 -6.04 24.45
C ALA A 146 13.47 -7.03 23.61
N TRP A 147 13.10 -8.17 24.18
CA TRP A 147 12.26 -9.17 23.54
C TRP A 147 10.90 -8.58 23.16
N ARG A 148 10.25 -7.90 24.10
CA ARG A 148 8.94 -7.27 23.83
C ARG A 148 9.04 -6.22 22.75
N GLN A 149 10.03 -5.35 22.77
CA GLN A 149 10.21 -4.31 21.76
C GLN A 149 10.54 -4.89 20.38
N ALA A 150 11.37 -5.92 20.32
CA ALA A 150 11.69 -6.64 19.09
C ALA A 150 10.47 -7.36 18.48
N ALA A 151 9.49 -7.74 19.31
CA ALA A 151 8.31 -8.49 18.87
C ALA A 151 7.20 -7.67 18.23
N PHE A 152 7.23 -6.33 18.29
CA PHE A 152 6.18 -5.54 17.66
C PHE A 152 6.14 -5.75 16.14
N ARG A 153 4.95 -6.08 15.65
CA ARG A 153 4.66 -6.30 14.22
C ARG A 153 3.42 -5.56 13.74
N ILE A 154 2.74 -4.85 14.64
CA ILE A 154 1.56 -4.05 14.32
C ILE A 154 1.93 -2.59 14.48
N PHE A 155 2.01 -1.88 13.36
CA PHE A 155 2.38 -0.48 13.30
C PHE A 155 1.31 0.35 12.61
N GLY A 156 1.13 1.57 13.04
CA GLY A 156 0.13 2.47 12.48
C GLY A 156 0.38 3.92 12.85
N ASP A 157 -0.63 4.76 12.60
CA ASP A 157 -0.59 6.17 12.94
C ASP A 157 -0.63 6.36 14.47
N GLU A 158 -0.20 7.53 14.93
CA GLU A 158 -0.43 7.98 16.29
C GLU A 158 -1.93 7.99 16.63
N GLN A 159 -2.26 7.80 17.91
CA GLN A 159 -3.65 7.86 18.36
C GLN A 159 -4.29 9.22 18.00
N GLY A 160 -5.47 9.16 17.38
CA GLY A 160 -6.19 10.36 16.91
C GLY A 160 -5.71 10.93 15.59
N VAL A 161 -4.67 10.35 14.99
CA VAL A 161 -4.15 10.73 13.67
C VAL A 161 -4.56 9.68 12.65
N TYR A 162 -4.81 10.11 11.41
CA TYR A 162 -5.23 9.23 10.30
C TYR A 162 -4.42 9.55 9.04
N GLY A 163 -3.98 8.51 8.33
CA GLY A 163 -3.24 8.60 7.08
C GLY A 163 -1.79 8.14 7.17
N ALA A 164 -1.04 8.33 6.11
CA ALA A 164 0.38 7.95 6.03
C ALA A 164 1.31 9.14 5.71
N GLY A 165 0.76 10.33 5.50
CA GLY A 165 1.50 11.55 5.21
C GLY A 165 2.05 11.66 3.78
N VAL A 166 2.11 10.55 3.04
CA VAL A 166 2.77 10.46 1.73
C VAL A 166 2.04 11.27 0.66
N ALA A 167 0.71 11.18 0.58
CA ALA A 167 -0.08 11.92 -0.41
C ALA A 167 0.13 13.44 -0.27
N ALA A 168 0.04 13.96 0.95
CA ALA A 168 0.25 15.38 1.22
C ALA A 168 1.67 15.86 0.86
N LEU A 169 2.68 15.03 1.13
CA LEU A 169 4.06 15.34 0.75
C LEU A 169 4.23 15.47 -0.77
N LEU A 170 3.68 14.50 -1.50
CA LEU A 170 3.78 14.46 -2.97
C LEU A 170 2.98 15.59 -3.62
N GLU A 171 1.79 15.91 -3.12
CA GLU A 171 0.97 17.03 -3.60
C GLU A 171 1.62 18.39 -3.32
N ALA A 172 2.25 18.56 -2.17
CA ALA A 172 3.00 19.76 -1.83
C ALA A 172 4.30 19.93 -2.62
N LYS A 173 4.69 18.91 -3.42
CA LYS A 173 5.95 18.88 -4.20
C LYS A 173 7.22 19.07 -3.34
N ASN A 174 7.11 18.87 -2.04
CA ASN A 174 8.15 19.12 -1.06
C ASN A 174 9.00 17.87 -0.79
N TRP A 175 9.48 17.24 -1.87
CA TRP A 175 10.33 16.07 -1.84
C TRP A 175 11.35 16.11 -2.98
N GLU A 176 12.55 15.61 -2.75
CA GLU A 176 13.62 15.56 -3.74
C GLU A 176 13.97 14.13 -4.13
N SER A 177 13.85 13.20 -3.19
CA SER A 177 14.21 11.79 -3.38
C SER A 177 13.22 10.85 -2.70
N ILE A 178 13.40 9.55 -2.97
CA ILE A 178 12.63 8.50 -2.30
C ILE A 178 12.84 8.48 -0.79
N ASP A 179 13.98 9.00 -0.31
CA ASP A 179 14.30 9.06 1.12
C ASP A 179 13.36 10.01 1.87
N ASP A 180 12.94 11.12 1.23
CA ASP A 180 11.96 12.04 1.80
C ASP A 180 10.58 11.38 1.98
N ILE A 181 10.19 10.58 0.99
CA ILE A 181 8.93 9.81 1.04
C ILE A 181 8.99 8.76 2.15
N ALA A 182 10.10 8.03 2.22
CA ALA A 182 10.36 7.02 3.25
C ALA A 182 10.35 7.62 4.65
N GLU A 183 10.97 8.78 4.84
CA GLU A 183 11.03 9.47 6.14
C GLU A 183 9.64 9.86 6.64
N VAL A 184 8.80 10.41 5.76
CA VAL A 184 7.42 10.77 6.12
C VAL A 184 6.61 9.51 6.44
N TYR A 185 6.75 8.46 5.64
CA TYR A 185 6.06 7.18 5.89
C TYR A 185 6.44 6.60 7.25
N VAL A 186 7.73 6.58 7.58
CA VAL A 186 8.22 6.10 8.89
C VAL A 186 7.71 6.98 10.03
N ARG A 187 7.80 8.29 9.89
CA ARG A 187 7.35 9.23 10.93
C ARG A 187 5.87 9.05 11.27
N TRP A 188 5.03 8.86 10.27
CA TRP A 188 3.60 8.67 10.46
C TRP A 188 3.24 7.25 10.93
N GLY A 189 3.97 6.25 10.49
CA GLY A 189 3.60 4.84 10.64
C GLY A 189 4.32 4.08 11.74
N ALA A 190 5.29 4.66 12.43
CA ALA A 190 6.15 3.94 13.37
C ALA A 190 5.58 3.82 14.81
N HIS A 191 4.27 3.91 14.97
CA HIS A 191 3.63 3.75 16.27
C HIS A 191 3.19 2.30 16.46
N ALA A 192 3.79 1.63 17.45
CA ALA A 192 3.58 0.22 17.73
C ALA A 192 2.33 -0.02 18.59
N TYR A 193 1.61 -1.08 18.26
CA TYR A 193 0.40 -1.51 18.95
C TYR A 193 0.47 -2.99 19.34
N GLY A 194 -0.05 -3.36 20.48
CA GLY A 194 -0.16 -4.73 20.94
C GLY A 194 -0.14 -4.86 22.46
N GLY A 195 -0.92 -5.78 22.99
CA GLY A 195 -1.08 -5.95 24.43
C GLY A 195 -1.56 -4.68 25.12
N LYS A 196 -0.76 -4.18 26.05
CA LYS A 196 -1.04 -2.91 26.77
C LYS A 196 -0.51 -1.68 26.05
N VAL A 197 0.30 -1.86 25.00
CA VAL A 197 0.93 -0.76 24.25
C VAL A 197 -0.02 -0.21 23.20
N LYS A 198 -0.21 1.10 23.23
CA LYS A 198 -1.13 1.83 22.36
C LYS A 198 -0.42 3.04 21.73
N GLY A 199 0.31 2.80 20.64
CA GLY A 199 0.97 3.86 19.90
C GLY A 199 2.33 4.27 20.44
N LYS A 200 3.15 3.33 20.91
CA LYS A 200 4.55 3.62 21.27
C LYS A 200 5.35 3.92 20.00
N PHE A 201 5.95 5.12 19.95
CA PHE A 201 6.76 5.53 18.80
C PHE A 201 8.09 4.80 18.79
N LEU A 202 8.31 3.94 17.79
CA LEU A 202 9.46 3.07 17.63
C LEU A 202 10.01 3.14 16.19
N PRO A 203 10.53 4.30 15.75
CA PRO A 203 10.96 4.48 14.36
C PRO A 203 12.09 3.56 13.94
N GLN A 204 13.01 3.24 14.83
CA GLN A 204 14.14 2.35 14.52
C GLN A 204 13.65 0.91 14.30
N GLN A 205 12.75 0.42 15.15
CA GLN A 205 12.15 -0.91 14.97
C GLN A 205 11.33 -0.99 13.69
N PHE A 206 10.54 0.04 13.41
CA PHE A 206 9.77 0.11 12.16
C PHE A 206 10.69 0.11 10.93
N ARG A 207 11.78 0.90 10.94
CA ARG A 207 12.79 0.89 9.88
C ARG A 207 13.41 -0.49 9.68
N LYS A 208 13.74 -1.19 10.76
CA LYS A 208 14.24 -2.57 10.67
C LYS A 208 13.25 -3.50 10.00
N ARG A 209 11.96 -3.40 10.38
CA ARG A 209 10.91 -4.19 9.72
C ARG A 209 10.80 -3.86 8.24
N MET A 210 10.74 -2.58 7.87
CA MET A 210 10.69 -2.20 6.46
C MET A 210 11.92 -2.68 5.69
N GLY A 211 13.11 -2.51 6.23
CA GLY A 211 14.37 -2.98 5.61
C GLY A 211 14.49 -4.50 5.46
N SER A 212 13.72 -5.28 6.23
CA SER A 212 13.70 -6.74 6.14
C SER A 212 12.70 -7.29 5.12
N LEU A 213 11.77 -6.48 4.64
CA LEU A 213 10.68 -6.97 3.78
C LEU A 213 11.18 -7.49 2.43
N ASP A 214 10.85 -8.73 2.14
CA ASP A 214 10.99 -9.33 0.82
C ASP A 214 9.76 -9.05 -0.05
N VAL A 215 8.60 -8.99 0.59
CA VAL A 215 7.29 -8.81 -0.06
C VAL A 215 6.47 -7.73 0.64
N THR A 216 5.71 -6.97 -0.13
CA THR A 216 4.65 -6.09 0.37
C THR A 216 3.31 -6.48 -0.25
N ILE A 217 2.23 -6.39 0.53
CA ILE A 217 0.90 -6.83 0.12
C ILE A 217 -0.16 -5.80 0.49
N LYS A 218 -1.06 -5.53 -0.42
CA LYS A 218 -2.38 -4.96 -0.15
C LYS A 218 -3.42 -5.67 -1.00
N ASN A 219 -4.38 -6.31 -0.35
CA ASN A 219 -5.42 -7.07 -1.03
C ASN A 219 -6.65 -6.22 -1.36
N GLU A 220 -7.38 -6.65 -2.38
CA GLU A 220 -8.63 -6.07 -2.85
C GLU A 220 -9.78 -7.07 -2.69
N ASP A 221 -10.90 -6.62 -2.11
CA ASP A 221 -12.12 -7.40 -1.92
C ASP A 221 -13.28 -6.90 -2.79
N ASN A 222 -13.09 -5.78 -3.49
CA ASN A 222 -14.04 -5.19 -4.43
C ASN A 222 -13.32 -4.28 -5.43
N HIS A 223 -14.00 -3.88 -6.50
CA HIS A 223 -13.48 -2.99 -7.53
C HIS A 223 -14.16 -1.60 -7.58
N GLU A 224 -14.88 -1.22 -6.52
CA GLU A 224 -15.53 0.12 -6.46
C GLU A 224 -14.51 1.24 -6.40
N THR A 225 -13.41 1.00 -5.72
CA THR A 225 -12.23 1.85 -5.72
C THR A 225 -11.00 1.02 -6.08
N ASN A 226 -10.00 1.64 -6.65
CA ASN A 226 -8.76 0.97 -7.06
C ASN A 226 -7.53 1.85 -6.81
N MET A 227 -6.35 1.32 -7.09
CA MET A 227 -5.08 1.99 -6.82
C MET A 227 -4.88 3.30 -7.60
N LEU A 228 -5.58 3.53 -8.70
CA LEU A 228 -5.50 4.78 -9.46
C LEU A 228 -6.65 5.74 -9.17
N SER A 229 -7.75 5.27 -8.56
CA SER A 229 -8.90 6.11 -8.22
C SER A 229 -8.82 6.75 -6.83
N SER A 230 -7.94 6.27 -5.94
CA SER A 230 -7.77 6.80 -4.60
C SER A 230 -6.29 6.89 -4.23
N ASP A 231 -5.89 8.00 -3.62
CA ASP A 231 -4.53 8.28 -3.13
C ASP A 231 -4.14 7.43 -1.91
N ASP A 232 -5.12 6.97 -1.13
CA ASP A 232 -4.88 6.12 0.04
C ASP A 232 -4.11 4.84 -0.30
N TYR A 233 -4.37 4.25 -1.47
CA TYR A 233 -3.66 3.03 -1.89
C TYR A 233 -2.17 3.27 -2.01
N ASN A 234 -1.77 4.35 -2.67
CA ASN A 234 -0.38 4.73 -2.77
C ASN A 234 0.19 5.17 -1.42
N ALA A 235 -0.55 5.94 -0.63
CA ALA A 235 -0.08 6.42 0.66
C ALA A 235 0.33 5.27 1.59
N TYR A 236 -0.48 4.22 1.68
CA TYR A 236 -0.21 3.06 2.54
C TYR A 236 0.70 2.02 1.90
N HIS A 237 0.37 1.52 0.72
CA HIS A 237 1.14 0.47 0.05
C HIS A 237 2.34 1.04 -0.70
N GLY A 238 2.15 2.09 -1.49
CA GLY A 238 3.26 2.76 -2.17
C GLY A 238 4.27 3.35 -1.19
N GLY A 239 3.80 3.95 -0.09
CA GLY A 239 4.66 4.42 0.99
C GLY A 239 5.50 3.29 1.63
N MET A 240 4.92 2.11 1.84
CA MET A 240 5.65 0.93 2.30
C MET A 240 6.74 0.52 1.30
N ILE A 241 6.41 0.46 0.02
CA ILE A 241 7.38 0.14 -1.04
C ILE A 241 8.52 1.17 -1.08
N ALA A 242 8.20 2.46 -0.98
CA ALA A 242 9.19 3.53 -0.92
C ALA A 242 10.12 3.40 0.29
N ALA A 243 9.57 3.08 1.46
CA ALA A 243 10.36 2.85 2.68
C ALA A 243 11.33 1.67 2.51
N VAL A 244 10.87 0.56 1.94
CA VAL A 244 11.74 -0.59 1.64
C VAL A 244 12.84 -0.20 0.65
N ARG A 245 12.49 0.46 -0.45
CA ARG A 245 13.46 0.90 -1.48
C ARG A 245 14.53 1.82 -0.91
N SER A 246 14.14 2.75 -0.05
CA SER A 246 15.07 3.68 0.59
C SER A 246 16.00 2.97 1.57
N ILE A 247 15.45 2.14 2.47
CA ILE A 247 16.20 1.52 3.56
C ILE A 247 17.04 0.35 3.06
N LYS A 248 16.47 -0.51 2.22
CA LYS A 248 17.12 -1.72 1.70
C LYS A 248 17.99 -1.46 0.47
N GLY A 249 17.73 -0.36 -0.26
CA GLY A 249 18.40 -0.03 -1.52
C GLY A 249 17.91 -0.84 -2.73
N SER A 250 16.87 -1.65 -2.57
CA SER A 250 16.24 -2.43 -3.63
C SER A 250 14.73 -2.54 -3.42
N ALA A 251 13.98 -2.68 -4.52
CA ALA A 251 12.54 -2.83 -4.45
C ALA A 251 12.14 -4.20 -3.88
N PRO A 252 11.13 -4.28 -3.00
CA PRO A 252 10.51 -5.53 -2.63
C PRO A 252 9.68 -6.08 -3.79
N ARG A 253 9.34 -7.37 -3.77
CA ARG A 253 8.23 -7.87 -4.55
C ARG A 253 6.93 -7.34 -3.96
N SER A 254 6.07 -6.76 -4.78
CA SER A 254 4.86 -6.07 -4.29
C SER A 254 3.65 -6.60 -5.02
N TYR A 255 2.67 -7.08 -4.25
CA TYR A 255 1.52 -7.81 -4.76
C TYR A 255 0.19 -7.22 -4.29
N CYS A 256 -0.82 -7.40 -5.14
CA CYS A 256 -2.22 -7.12 -4.89
C CYS A 256 -2.99 -8.44 -5.06
N GLY A 257 -3.54 -8.97 -3.99
CA GLY A 257 -4.41 -10.14 -4.03
C GLY A 257 -5.85 -9.71 -4.29
N ASP A 258 -6.44 -10.16 -5.40
CA ASP A 258 -7.83 -9.89 -5.75
C ASP A 258 -8.72 -11.07 -5.33
N SER A 259 -9.54 -10.86 -4.32
CA SER A 259 -10.53 -11.80 -3.80
C SER A 259 -11.98 -11.37 -4.07
N THR A 260 -12.19 -10.47 -5.03
CA THR A 260 -13.52 -10.02 -5.45
C THR A 260 -14.39 -11.21 -5.89
N ASP A 261 -13.82 -12.11 -6.70
CA ASP A 261 -14.38 -13.44 -6.94
C ASP A 261 -13.72 -14.46 -6.00
N LYS A 262 -14.47 -14.85 -4.96
CA LYS A 262 -13.98 -15.80 -3.94
C LYS A 262 -13.68 -17.20 -4.50
N SER A 263 -14.23 -17.55 -5.66
CA SER A 263 -13.97 -18.81 -6.35
C SER A 263 -12.69 -18.76 -7.17
N LYS A 264 -12.19 -17.56 -7.48
CA LYS A 264 -11.01 -17.35 -8.32
C LYS A 264 -10.18 -16.19 -7.77
N VAL A 265 -9.48 -16.44 -6.67
CA VAL A 265 -8.51 -15.48 -6.12
C VAL A 265 -7.32 -15.37 -7.06
N VAL A 266 -6.90 -14.15 -7.37
CA VAL A 266 -5.78 -13.86 -8.29
C VAL A 266 -4.77 -12.97 -7.59
N MET A 267 -3.48 -13.25 -7.80
CA MET A 267 -2.38 -12.42 -7.29
C MET A 267 -1.71 -11.68 -8.45
N HIS A 268 -1.82 -10.36 -8.44
CA HIS A 268 -1.14 -9.46 -9.38
C HIS A 268 0.07 -8.80 -8.73
N SER A 269 1.12 -8.52 -9.51
CA SER A 269 2.09 -7.53 -9.07
C SER A 269 1.46 -6.13 -9.12
N VAL A 270 2.02 -5.19 -8.36
CA VAL A 270 1.58 -3.78 -8.39
C VAL A 270 1.66 -3.21 -9.82
N GLN A 271 2.70 -3.57 -10.57
CA GLN A 271 2.87 -3.16 -11.97
C GLN A 271 1.79 -3.76 -12.88
N GLU A 272 1.47 -5.03 -12.71
CA GLU A 272 0.40 -5.69 -13.47
C GLU A 272 -0.96 -5.06 -13.17
N GLU A 273 -1.24 -4.79 -11.91
CA GLU A 273 -2.49 -4.17 -11.48
C GLU A 273 -2.62 -2.73 -11.99
N ALA A 274 -1.57 -1.93 -11.89
CA ALA A 274 -1.54 -0.58 -12.45
C ALA A 274 -1.82 -0.57 -13.96
N LYS A 275 -1.18 -1.45 -14.72
CA LYS A 275 -1.40 -1.59 -16.17
C LYS A 275 -2.81 -2.07 -16.50
N ARG A 276 -3.35 -2.99 -15.71
CA ARG A 276 -4.72 -3.50 -15.90
C ARG A 276 -5.74 -2.35 -15.76
N ILE A 277 -5.66 -1.60 -14.68
CA ILE A 277 -6.57 -0.48 -14.41
C ILE A 277 -6.34 0.64 -15.43
N PHE A 278 -5.11 0.95 -15.75
CA PHE A 278 -4.77 1.97 -16.75
C PHE A 278 -5.46 1.68 -18.09
N ARG A 279 -5.40 0.43 -18.58
CA ARG A 279 -6.02 0.03 -19.84
C ARG A 279 -7.54 -0.10 -19.75
N SER A 280 -8.06 -0.63 -18.65
CA SER A 280 -9.50 -0.87 -18.50
C SER A 280 -10.29 0.40 -18.18
N GLU A 281 -9.65 1.38 -17.56
CA GLU A 281 -10.27 2.62 -17.11
C GLU A 281 -9.58 3.85 -17.68
N ALA A 282 -8.38 4.22 -17.21
CA ALA A 282 -7.77 5.51 -17.46
C ALA A 282 -7.78 5.94 -18.94
N ILE A 283 -7.39 5.06 -19.86
CA ILE A 283 -7.36 5.33 -21.30
C ILE A 283 -8.52 4.72 -22.10
N ASN A 284 -9.47 4.08 -21.41
CA ASN A 284 -10.63 3.49 -22.06
C ASN A 284 -11.59 4.59 -22.53
N PRO A 285 -11.95 4.67 -23.82
CA PRO A 285 -12.85 5.70 -24.33
C PRO A 285 -14.21 5.73 -23.62
N LYS A 286 -14.76 4.57 -23.25
CA LYS A 286 -16.04 4.49 -22.52
C LYS A 286 -15.93 5.08 -21.12
N PHE A 287 -14.80 4.91 -20.45
CA PHE A 287 -14.55 5.52 -19.15
C PHE A 287 -14.44 7.04 -19.28
N ILE A 288 -13.67 7.54 -20.25
CA ILE A 288 -13.51 8.97 -20.52
C ILE A 288 -14.87 9.61 -20.83
N GLU A 289 -15.67 9.00 -21.73
CA GLU A 289 -17.02 9.47 -22.05
C GLU A 289 -17.95 9.45 -20.83
N GLY A 290 -17.80 8.45 -19.96
CA GLY A 290 -18.50 8.38 -18.67
C GLY A 290 -18.14 9.55 -17.76
N MET A 291 -16.86 9.85 -17.60
CA MET A 291 -16.38 10.99 -16.80
C MET A 291 -16.88 12.32 -17.37
N MET A 292 -16.90 12.48 -18.71
CA MET A 292 -17.40 13.69 -19.35
C MET A 292 -18.88 13.98 -19.02
N LYS A 293 -19.69 12.95 -18.76
CA LYS A 293 -21.09 13.12 -18.33
C LYS A 293 -21.24 13.66 -16.90
N HIS A 294 -20.18 13.58 -16.09
CA HIS A 294 -20.16 14.07 -14.70
C HIS A 294 -19.61 15.50 -14.56
N GLY A 295 -19.39 16.21 -15.69
CA GLY A 295 -19.01 17.62 -15.69
C GLY A 295 -17.78 17.93 -14.83
N TYR A 296 -17.87 18.96 -13.99
CA TYR A 296 -16.77 19.40 -13.11
C TYR A 296 -16.15 18.28 -12.29
N LYS A 297 -16.96 17.43 -11.68
CA LYS A 297 -16.50 16.29 -10.87
C LYS A 297 -15.76 15.27 -11.73
N GLY A 298 -16.28 14.92 -12.90
CA GLY A 298 -15.63 13.97 -13.80
C GLY A 298 -14.27 14.46 -14.28
N ALA A 299 -14.13 15.75 -14.55
CA ALA A 299 -12.85 16.38 -14.89
C ALA A 299 -11.85 16.30 -13.74
N ALA A 300 -12.29 16.57 -12.51
CA ALA A 300 -11.46 16.43 -11.32
C ALA A 300 -11.02 14.97 -11.10
N ASP A 301 -11.91 14.02 -11.28
CA ASP A 301 -11.59 12.59 -11.14
C ASP A 301 -10.58 12.13 -12.21
N MET A 302 -10.68 12.61 -13.44
CA MET A 302 -9.68 12.33 -14.49
C MET A 302 -8.30 12.90 -14.11
N ALA A 303 -8.23 14.12 -13.58
CA ALA A 303 -6.97 14.70 -13.08
C ALA A 303 -6.39 13.87 -11.93
N ASN A 304 -7.22 13.32 -11.05
CA ASN A 304 -6.80 12.45 -9.97
C ASN A 304 -6.17 11.13 -10.49
N TYR A 305 -6.67 10.55 -11.58
CA TYR A 305 -6.02 9.37 -12.18
C TYR A 305 -4.57 9.64 -12.59
N ILE A 306 -4.30 10.80 -13.18
CA ILE A 306 -2.92 11.22 -13.50
C ILE A 306 -2.11 11.44 -12.22
N ALA A 307 -2.68 12.15 -11.25
CA ALA A 307 -2.01 12.43 -9.98
C ALA A 307 -1.64 11.15 -9.23
N HIS A 308 -2.56 10.21 -9.11
CA HIS A 308 -2.32 8.95 -8.42
C HIS A 308 -1.33 8.06 -9.19
N SER A 309 -1.39 8.04 -10.52
CA SER A 309 -0.39 7.35 -11.35
C SER A 309 1.02 7.91 -11.13
N PHE A 310 1.16 9.23 -11.11
CA PHE A 310 2.41 9.92 -10.79
C PHE A 310 2.92 9.56 -9.38
N GLN A 311 2.03 9.57 -8.39
CA GLN A 311 2.37 9.22 -7.01
C GLN A 311 2.86 7.77 -6.89
N TRP A 312 2.18 6.84 -7.55
CA TRP A 312 2.59 5.44 -7.61
C TRP A 312 3.94 5.25 -8.31
N ASP A 313 4.21 6.05 -9.32
CA ASP A 313 5.51 6.01 -9.99
C ASP A 313 6.64 6.54 -9.09
N ALA A 314 6.38 7.64 -8.39
CA ALA A 314 7.32 8.20 -7.42
C ALA A 314 7.70 7.21 -6.31
N THR A 315 6.75 6.45 -5.80
CA THR A 315 6.98 5.46 -4.72
C THR A 315 7.49 4.12 -5.23
N SER A 316 6.96 3.63 -6.34
CA SER A 316 7.00 2.21 -6.71
C SER A 316 7.45 1.93 -8.14
N ALA A 317 7.73 2.96 -8.94
CA ALA A 317 8.17 2.87 -10.34
C ALA A 317 7.25 1.98 -11.20
N VAL A 318 5.94 2.24 -11.15
CA VAL A 318 4.93 1.42 -11.84
C VAL A 318 4.56 1.92 -13.23
N MET A 319 4.90 3.17 -13.57
CA MET A 319 4.57 3.78 -14.84
C MET A 319 5.70 3.56 -15.86
N GLU A 320 5.30 3.35 -17.11
CA GLU A 320 6.19 3.36 -18.26
C GLU A 320 5.96 4.63 -19.08
N ASP A 321 6.95 5.10 -19.83
CA ASP A 321 6.87 6.33 -20.61
C ASP A 321 5.64 6.38 -21.54
N TRP A 322 5.28 5.25 -22.16
CA TRP A 322 4.10 5.18 -23.02
C TRP A 322 2.78 5.44 -22.29
N MET A 323 2.71 5.16 -20.99
CA MET A 323 1.52 5.41 -20.19
C MET A 323 1.32 6.92 -19.96
N TYR A 324 2.39 7.63 -19.63
CA TYR A 324 2.37 9.10 -19.54
C TYR A 324 2.02 9.74 -20.88
N GLU A 325 2.61 9.25 -21.96
CA GLU A 325 2.30 9.73 -23.31
C GLU A 325 0.82 9.54 -23.65
N LYS A 326 0.22 8.41 -23.25
CA LYS A 326 -1.21 8.15 -23.43
C LYS A 326 -2.10 9.07 -22.61
N TYR A 327 -1.70 9.42 -21.40
CA TYR A 327 -2.42 10.45 -20.63
C TYR A 327 -2.39 11.80 -21.35
N ALA A 328 -1.24 12.24 -21.83
CA ALA A 328 -1.11 13.47 -22.60
C ALA A 328 -2.01 13.45 -23.85
N GLU A 329 -1.93 12.38 -24.66
CA GLU A 329 -2.75 12.22 -25.86
C GLU A 329 -4.26 12.23 -25.58
N LYS A 330 -4.71 11.49 -24.59
CA LYS A 330 -6.14 11.23 -24.35
C LYS A 330 -6.83 12.29 -23.50
N TYR A 331 -6.09 12.91 -22.58
CA TYR A 331 -6.68 13.85 -21.62
C TYR A 331 -6.40 15.31 -21.99
N THR A 332 -5.19 15.62 -22.46
CA THR A 332 -4.80 17.00 -22.69
C THR A 332 -4.75 17.40 -24.17
N PHE A 333 -4.47 16.47 -25.10
CA PHE A 333 -4.33 16.77 -26.53
C PHE A 333 -5.56 16.40 -27.37
N ASP A 334 -6.43 15.49 -26.88
CA ASP A 334 -7.66 15.18 -27.60
C ASP A 334 -8.55 16.43 -27.66
N PRO A 335 -8.88 16.95 -28.86
CA PRO A 335 -9.56 18.24 -28.98
C PRO A 335 -10.94 18.27 -28.28
N LYS A 336 -11.68 17.16 -28.34
CA LYS A 336 -13.00 17.04 -27.69
C LYS A 336 -12.90 17.07 -26.17
N VAL A 337 -11.92 16.36 -25.61
CA VAL A 337 -11.69 16.31 -24.17
C VAL A 337 -11.15 17.64 -23.67
N GLN A 338 -10.20 18.24 -24.39
CA GLN A 338 -9.62 19.54 -24.04
C GLN A 338 -10.67 20.66 -24.04
N GLU A 339 -11.51 20.76 -25.08
CA GLU A 339 -12.60 21.74 -25.15
C GLU A 339 -13.58 21.58 -23.99
N TRP A 340 -13.97 20.31 -23.70
CA TRP A 340 -14.84 20.01 -22.57
C TRP A 340 -14.20 20.39 -21.22
N LEU A 341 -12.91 20.11 -21.01
CA LEU A 341 -12.19 20.49 -19.79
C LEU A 341 -12.14 22.01 -19.61
N CYS A 342 -11.86 22.76 -20.69
CA CYS A 342 -11.87 24.23 -20.65
C CYS A 342 -13.23 24.80 -20.27
N ASP A 343 -14.32 24.14 -20.71
CA ASP A 343 -15.67 24.56 -20.40
C ASP A 343 -16.09 24.25 -18.97
N VAL A 344 -15.88 23.00 -18.52
CA VAL A 344 -16.42 22.53 -17.22
C VAL A 344 -15.48 22.69 -16.04
N ASN A 345 -14.14 22.57 -16.24
CA ASN A 345 -13.16 22.65 -15.18
C ASN A 345 -11.73 22.91 -15.73
N PRO A 346 -11.41 24.13 -16.10
CA PRO A 346 -10.08 24.46 -16.64
C PRO A 346 -8.94 24.21 -15.65
N TRP A 347 -9.20 24.31 -14.34
CA TRP A 347 -8.20 23.96 -13.31
C TRP A 347 -7.78 22.49 -13.38
N ALA A 348 -8.69 21.58 -13.74
CA ALA A 348 -8.35 20.17 -13.93
C ALA A 348 -7.37 20.00 -15.10
N LEU A 349 -7.58 20.70 -16.22
CA LEU A 349 -6.69 20.68 -17.39
C LEU A 349 -5.30 21.23 -17.03
N GLN A 350 -5.24 22.35 -16.33
CA GLN A 350 -4.00 22.94 -15.84
C GLN A 350 -3.24 21.96 -14.96
N ARG A 351 -3.92 21.36 -13.98
CA ARG A 351 -3.33 20.36 -13.07
C ARG A 351 -2.81 19.14 -13.81
N MET A 352 -3.53 18.63 -14.80
CA MET A 352 -3.09 17.51 -15.64
C MET A 352 -1.77 17.84 -16.35
N ALA A 353 -1.70 18.98 -17.02
CA ALA A 353 -0.49 19.42 -17.71
C ALA A 353 0.68 19.64 -16.73
N GLU A 354 0.41 20.23 -15.58
CA GLU A 354 1.39 20.47 -14.53
C GLU A 354 2.02 19.17 -14.01
N ILE A 355 1.20 18.16 -13.69
CA ILE A 355 1.67 16.86 -13.17
C ILE A 355 2.51 16.13 -14.23
N LEU A 356 2.07 16.14 -15.49
CA LEU A 356 2.81 15.51 -16.58
C LEU A 356 4.16 16.19 -16.81
N LEU A 357 4.22 17.53 -16.75
CA LEU A 357 5.47 18.26 -16.81
C LEU A 357 6.38 18.00 -15.60
N GLU A 358 5.81 17.87 -14.41
CA GLU A 358 6.56 17.51 -13.21
C GLU A 358 7.16 16.09 -13.32
N ALA A 359 6.44 15.14 -13.88
CA ALA A 359 6.95 13.78 -14.11
C ALA A 359 8.19 13.79 -15.02
N ASP A 360 8.16 14.56 -16.09
CA ASP A 360 9.34 14.76 -16.96
C ASP A 360 10.49 15.46 -16.21
N GLN A 361 10.19 16.52 -15.49
CA GLN A 361 11.20 17.28 -14.74
C GLN A 361 11.91 16.44 -13.67
N ARG A 362 11.17 15.54 -13.00
CA ARG A 362 11.71 14.63 -11.98
C ARG A 362 12.38 13.39 -12.55
N GLY A 363 12.37 13.21 -13.86
CA GLY A 363 12.97 12.05 -14.52
C GLY A 363 12.16 10.75 -14.37
N LEU A 364 10.89 10.84 -13.97
CA LEU A 364 9.97 9.70 -13.93
C LEU A 364 9.45 9.33 -15.32
N TRP A 365 9.47 10.28 -16.22
CA TRP A 365 9.08 10.16 -17.62
C TRP A 365 10.09 10.91 -18.51
N GLN A 366 10.42 10.35 -19.65
CA GLN A 366 11.18 11.04 -20.68
C GLN A 366 10.24 11.46 -21.81
N ALA A 367 9.62 12.64 -21.65
CA ALA A 367 8.69 13.18 -22.62
C ALA A 367 9.38 13.51 -23.94
N LYS A 368 8.68 13.25 -25.06
CA LYS A 368 9.15 13.73 -26.36
C LYS A 368 9.15 15.27 -26.38
N PRO A 369 10.10 15.91 -27.09
CA PRO A 369 10.16 17.38 -27.15
C PRO A 369 8.84 18.03 -27.58
N GLU A 370 8.14 17.43 -28.54
CA GLU A 370 6.86 17.90 -29.06
C GLU A 370 5.75 17.83 -27.98
N THR A 371 5.70 16.71 -27.26
CA THR A 371 4.75 16.48 -26.16
C THR A 371 4.97 17.50 -25.04
N LYS A 372 6.24 17.71 -24.67
CA LYS A 372 6.60 18.69 -23.63
C LYS A 372 6.24 20.12 -24.04
N ALA A 373 6.53 20.50 -25.27
CA ALA A 373 6.21 21.84 -25.80
C ALA A 373 4.70 22.08 -25.80
N GLU A 374 3.90 21.10 -26.21
CA GLU A 374 2.44 21.23 -26.25
C GLU A 374 1.85 21.29 -24.83
N LEU A 375 2.34 20.48 -23.88
CA LEU A 375 1.93 20.56 -22.46
C LEU A 375 2.23 21.93 -21.85
N GLN A 376 3.41 22.51 -22.14
CA GLN A 376 3.76 23.86 -21.68
C GLN A 376 2.84 24.93 -22.26
N LYS A 377 2.50 24.81 -23.53
CA LYS A 377 1.57 25.72 -24.20
C LYS A 377 0.17 25.66 -23.60
N ILE A 378 -0.35 24.44 -23.32
CA ILE A 378 -1.64 24.23 -22.67
C ILE A 378 -1.63 24.85 -21.28
N TYR A 379 -0.61 24.54 -20.48
CA TYR A 379 -0.48 25.09 -19.12
C TYR A 379 -0.56 26.63 -19.10
N LEU A 380 0.24 27.30 -19.94
CA LEU A 380 0.30 28.75 -20.03
C LEU A 380 -1.00 29.36 -20.57
N SER A 381 -1.64 28.69 -21.54
CA SER A 381 -2.92 29.17 -22.12
C SER A 381 -4.03 29.15 -21.08
N VAL A 382 -4.14 28.06 -20.32
CA VAL A 382 -5.16 27.92 -19.25
C VAL A 382 -4.89 28.88 -18.11
N GLU A 383 -3.63 29.09 -17.73
CA GLU A 383 -3.24 30.05 -16.69
C GLU A 383 -3.71 31.47 -17.07
N GLY A 384 -3.45 31.91 -18.31
CA GLY A 384 -3.90 33.20 -18.82
C GLY A 384 -5.43 33.35 -18.80
N GLU A 385 -6.18 32.35 -19.24
CA GLU A 385 -7.66 32.35 -19.18
C GLU A 385 -8.22 32.43 -17.75
N LEU A 386 -7.55 31.77 -16.79
CA LEU A 386 -7.95 31.80 -15.39
C LEU A 386 -7.69 33.16 -14.75
N GLU A 387 -6.59 33.83 -15.09
CA GLU A 387 -6.26 35.18 -14.64
C GLU A 387 -7.30 36.17 -15.17
N GLU A 388 -7.63 36.14 -16.47
CA GLU A 388 -8.65 37.01 -17.07
C GLU A 388 -10.01 36.85 -16.40
N ARG A 389 -10.44 35.63 -16.12
CA ARG A 389 -11.71 35.34 -15.41
C ARG A 389 -11.73 35.88 -13.97
N SER A 390 -10.59 35.90 -13.28
CA SER A 390 -10.48 36.43 -11.93
C SER A 390 -10.59 37.95 -11.91
N ASP A 391 -10.06 38.63 -12.90
CA ASP A 391 -10.10 40.10 -13.05
C ASP A 391 -11.49 40.59 -13.42
N GLU A 392 -12.30 39.81 -14.16
CA GLU A 392 -13.69 40.14 -14.48
C GLU A 392 -14.64 40.07 -13.28
N HIS A 393 -14.24 39.41 -12.19
CA HIS A 393 -15.06 39.22 -10.97
C HIS A 393 -14.55 40.06 -9.77
N SER A 394 -13.48 40.81 -9.95
CA SER A 394 -12.94 41.76 -8.96
C SER A 394 -13.38 43.19 -9.24
#